data_b41cfe9d7d9bf3bd97ef570335387dc0
#
_entry.id   b41cfe9d7d9bf3bd97ef570335387dc0
#
_cell.length_a   1.000
_cell.length_b   1.000
_cell.length_c   1.000
_cell.angle_alpha   90.00
_cell.angle_beta   90.00
_cell.angle_gamma   90.00
#
_symmetry.space_group_name_H-M   'P 1'
#
loop_
_entity.id
_entity.type
_entity.pdbx_description
1 polymer ?
#
loop_
_entity_poly.entity_id
_entity_poly.type
_entity_poly.pdbx_seq_one_letter_code
_entity_poly.pdbx_strand_id
1 'polypeptide(L)'
;EQQLVRNLAVEWGPHNIRVNAIAPGLIKTDFARELWEDPQKTKAVERITPLGRLGDPDDIGMLTASLATRAGNYLTGQTITIDGGRMITDPS
;
A
#
# COMPACT_ATOMS: atom_id res chain seq x y z
N GLU A 1 -13.28 -2.99 -5.25
CA GLU A 1 -12.91 -2.47 -3.94
C GLU A 1 -12.73 -0.97 -3.91
N GLN A 2 -12.14 -0.39 -4.97
CA GLN A 2 -12.01 1.06 -5.04
C GLN A 2 -13.37 1.73 -5.05
N GLN A 3 -14.34 1.10 -5.70
CA GLN A 3 -15.69 1.63 -5.74
C GLN A 3 -16.35 1.61 -4.36
N LEU A 4 -16.10 0.54 -3.59
CA LEU A 4 -16.61 0.46 -2.22
C LEU A 4 -16.02 1.56 -1.35
N VAL A 5 -14.71 1.79 -1.45
CA VAL A 5 -14.02 2.85 -0.70
C VAL A 5 -14.63 4.21 -1.03
N ARG A 6 -14.85 4.49 -2.32
CA ARG A 6 -15.44 5.75 -2.76
C ARG A 6 -16.87 5.92 -2.24
N ASN A 7 -17.67 4.86 -2.34
CA ASN A 7 -19.06 4.91 -1.88
C ASN A 7 -19.15 5.18 -0.38
N LEU A 8 -18.31 4.50 0.41
CA LEU A 8 -18.31 4.71 1.85
C LEU A 8 -17.79 6.10 2.21
N ALA A 9 -16.79 6.59 1.48
CA ALA A 9 -16.26 7.93 1.72
C ALA A 9 -17.34 9.01 1.49
N VAL A 10 -18.13 8.85 0.45
CA VAL A 10 -19.23 9.78 0.16
C VAL A 10 -20.31 9.69 1.23
N GLU A 11 -20.67 8.47 1.62
CA GLU A 11 -21.75 8.26 2.59
C GLU A 11 -21.35 8.77 3.98
N TRP A 12 -20.13 8.53 4.41
CA TRP A 12 -19.68 8.83 5.77
C TRP A 12 -18.96 10.15 5.91
N GLY A 13 -18.61 10.78 4.79
CA GLY A 13 -17.96 12.10 4.81
C GLY A 13 -18.73 13.16 5.60
N PRO A 14 -20.06 13.26 5.45
CA PRO A 14 -20.84 14.24 6.24
C PRO A 14 -20.74 14.01 7.75
N HIS A 15 -20.36 12.81 8.17
CA HIS A 15 -20.17 12.49 9.60
C HIS A 15 -18.72 12.66 10.02
N ASN A 16 -17.89 13.25 9.16
CA ASN A 16 -16.45 13.44 9.41
C ASN A 16 -15.72 12.11 9.59
N ILE A 17 -16.13 11.09 8.86
CA ILE A 17 -15.47 9.78 8.84
C ILE A 17 -14.78 9.64 7.49
N ARG A 18 -13.49 9.38 7.52
CA ARG A 18 -12.67 9.18 6.32
C ARG A 18 -12.51 7.70 6.05
N VAL A 19 -12.55 7.33 4.77
CA VAL A 19 -12.40 5.94 4.34
C VAL A 19 -11.38 5.90 3.22
N ASN A 20 -10.27 5.23 3.46
CA ASN A 20 -9.21 5.04 2.48
C ASN A 20 -8.78 3.58 2.49
N ALA A 21 -8.19 3.14 1.41
CA ALA A 21 -7.62 1.81 1.30
C ALA A 21 -6.12 1.90 1.01
N ILE A 22 -5.38 0.90 1.44
CA ILE A 22 -3.96 0.78 1.13
C ILE A 22 -3.78 -0.48 0.30
N ALA A 23 -3.13 -0.34 -0.85
CA ALA A 23 -2.79 -1.44 -1.73
C ALA A 23 -1.27 -1.66 -1.64
N PRO A 24 -0.80 -2.57 -0.80
CA PRO A 24 0.63 -2.82 -0.65
C PRO A 24 1.15 -3.65 -1.81
N GLY A 25 2.44 -3.48 -2.13
CA GLY A 25 3.15 -4.38 -3.00
C GLY A 25 3.63 -5.62 -2.23
N LEU A 26 4.80 -6.12 -2.60
CA LEU A 26 5.38 -7.27 -1.92
C LEU A 26 6.10 -6.80 -0.65
N ILE A 27 5.56 -7.21 0.49
CA ILE A 27 6.05 -6.81 1.80
C ILE A 27 6.67 -8.02 2.49
N LYS A 28 7.77 -7.79 3.17
CA LYS A 28 8.54 -8.82 3.86
C LYS A 28 7.84 -9.21 5.16
N THR A 29 6.77 -10.02 5.03
CA THR A 29 5.97 -10.51 6.15
C THR A 29 6.23 -11.99 6.37
N ASP A 30 5.81 -12.52 7.52
CA ASP A 30 5.91 -13.95 7.78
C ASP A 30 5.09 -14.76 6.77
N PHE A 31 3.95 -14.25 6.35
CA PHE A 31 3.12 -14.89 5.34
C PHE A 31 3.84 -15.05 4.00
N ALA A 32 4.69 -14.08 3.65
CA ALA A 32 5.43 -14.08 2.39
C ALA A 32 6.85 -14.65 2.55
N ARG A 33 7.13 -15.37 3.64
CA ARG A 33 8.48 -15.82 3.99
C ARG A 33 9.15 -16.64 2.88
N GLU A 34 8.42 -17.51 2.21
CA GLU A 34 9.00 -18.30 1.12
C GLU A 34 9.55 -17.44 0.00
N LEU A 35 8.96 -16.28 -0.22
CA LEU A 35 9.39 -15.36 -1.26
C LEU A 35 10.69 -14.67 -0.88
N TRP A 36 10.75 -14.08 0.33
CA TRP A 36 11.91 -13.24 0.68
C TRP A 36 13.07 -14.04 1.27
N GLU A 37 12.87 -15.29 1.67
CA GLU A 37 13.97 -16.15 2.10
C GLU A 37 14.71 -16.78 0.91
N ASP A 38 14.07 -16.83 -0.26
CA ASP A 38 14.71 -17.35 -1.46
C ASP A 38 15.45 -16.23 -2.19
N PRO A 39 16.80 -16.26 -2.26
CA PRO A 39 17.56 -15.20 -2.90
C PRO A 39 17.19 -14.96 -4.36
N GLN A 40 16.84 -16.00 -5.10
CA GLN A 40 16.49 -15.84 -6.51
C GLN A 40 15.15 -15.12 -6.67
N LYS A 41 14.17 -15.45 -5.84
CA LYS A 41 12.87 -14.81 -5.87
C LYS A 41 12.99 -13.34 -5.44
N THR A 42 13.77 -13.09 -4.41
CA THR A 42 14.02 -11.73 -3.92
C THR A 42 14.67 -10.88 -5.01
N LYS A 43 15.68 -11.42 -5.70
CA LYS A 43 16.34 -10.69 -6.78
C LYS A 43 15.38 -10.38 -7.93
N ALA A 44 14.47 -11.31 -8.24
CA ALA A 44 13.48 -11.07 -9.28
C ALA A 44 12.58 -9.90 -8.93
N VAL A 45 12.15 -9.80 -7.67
CA VAL A 45 11.33 -8.69 -7.19
C VAL A 45 12.12 -7.38 -7.23
N GLU A 46 13.37 -7.41 -6.75
CA GLU A 46 14.23 -6.23 -6.77
C GLU A 46 14.42 -5.67 -8.17
N ARG A 47 14.49 -6.55 -9.15
CA ARG A 47 14.73 -6.17 -10.54
C ARG A 47 13.57 -5.41 -11.15
N ILE A 48 12.34 -5.77 -10.78
CA ILE A 48 11.12 -5.17 -11.35
C ILE A 48 10.54 -4.05 -10.48
N THR A 49 11.15 -3.78 -9.34
CA THR A 49 10.72 -2.74 -8.41
C THR A 49 11.64 -1.55 -8.51
N PRO A 50 11.16 -0.36 -8.92
CA PRO A 50 12.02 0.82 -9.05
C PRO A 50 12.86 1.13 -7.82
N LEU A 51 12.30 0.99 -6.61
CA LEU A 51 13.08 1.21 -5.39
C LEU A 51 14.03 0.06 -5.06
N GLY A 52 13.99 -1.04 -5.83
CA GLY A 52 14.98 -2.09 -5.76
C GLY A 52 14.92 -2.98 -4.52
N ARG A 53 13.77 -3.03 -3.86
CA ARG A 53 13.63 -3.85 -2.66
C ARG A 53 12.17 -4.25 -2.42
N LEU A 54 11.98 -5.27 -1.58
CA LEU A 54 10.67 -5.54 -1.00
C LEU A 54 10.39 -4.47 0.05
N GLY A 55 9.10 -4.25 0.34
CA GLY A 55 8.75 -3.36 1.43
C GLY A 55 8.91 -4.03 2.79
N ASP A 56 9.15 -3.23 3.80
CA ASP A 56 9.06 -3.67 5.18
C ASP A 56 7.66 -3.39 5.73
N PRO A 57 7.20 -4.14 6.73
CA PRO A 57 5.93 -3.84 7.38
C PRO A 57 5.81 -2.38 7.83
N ASP A 58 6.92 -1.77 8.25
CA ASP A 58 6.95 -0.38 8.68
C ASP A 58 6.61 0.58 7.54
N ASP A 59 6.91 0.22 6.29
CA ASP A 59 6.56 1.05 5.15
C ASP A 59 5.04 1.25 5.06
N ILE A 60 4.28 0.25 5.49
CA ILE A 60 2.83 0.32 5.50
C ILE A 60 2.34 0.94 6.81
N GLY A 61 2.86 0.47 7.95
CA GLY A 61 2.39 0.87 9.26
C GLY A 61 2.62 2.35 9.55
N MET A 62 3.78 2.88 9.19
CA MET A 62 4.08 4.28 9.44
C MET A 62 3.20 5.22 8.62
N LEU A 63 2.95 4.88 7.36
CA LEU A 63 2.04 5.67 6.55
C LEU A 63 0.61 5.60 7.09
N THR A 64 0.16 4.39 7.46
CA THR A 64 -1.18 4.20 8.00
C THR A 64 -1.37 5.04 9.26
N ALA A 65 -0.39 5.03 10.15
CA ALA A 65 -0.43 5.85 11.36
C ALA A 65 -0.48 7.34 11.01
N SER A 66 0.30 7.77 10.02
CA SER A 66 0.31 9.16 9.57
C SER A 66 -1.07 9.59 9.06
N LEU A 67 -1.76 8.72 8.33
CA LEU A 67 -3.08 9.04 7.80
C LEU A 67 -4.12 9.22 8.91
N ALA A 68 -3.90 8.64 10.08
CA ALA A 68 -4.79 8.80 11.23
C ALA A 68 -4.57 10.12 11.96
N THR A 69 -3.50 10.84 11.63
CA THR A 69 -3.19 12.15 12.23
C THR A 69 -3.75 13.29 11.38
N ARG A 70 -3.43 14.52 11.77
CA ARG A 70 -3.83 15.73 11.03
C ARG A 70 -3.34 15.70 9.57
N ALA A 71 -2.25 14.98 9.30
CA ALA A 71 -1.73 14.86 7.94
C ALA A 71 -2.75 14.25 6.98
N GLY A 72 -3.65 13.40 7.47
CA GLY A 72 -4.68 12.78 6.66
C GLY A 72 -6.04 13.43 6.70
N ASN A 73 -6.17 14.60 7.33
CA ASN A 73 -7.49 15.19 7.60
C ASN A 73 -8.33 15.48 6.36
N TYR A 74 -7.72 15.74 5.23
CA TYR A 74 -8.44 16.06 4.00
C TYR A 74 -8.40 14.93 2.99
N LEU A 75 -8.02 13.74 3.41
CA LEU A 75 -7.84 12.57 2.54
C LEU A 75 -8.94 11.54 2.80
N THR A 76 -9.78 11.31 1.80
CA THR A 76 -10.80 10.27 1.88
C THR A 76 -11.14 9.78 0.48
N GLY A 77 -11.65 8.55 0.38
CA GLY A 77 -12.06 7.96 -0.88
C GLY A 77 -10.92 7.50 -1.76
N GLN A 78 -9.71 7.39 -1.23
CA GLN A 78 -8.52 7.09 -2.01
C GLN A 78 -8.02 5.67 -1.76
N THR A 79 -7.42 5.10 -2.80
CA THR A 79 -6.62 3.88 -2.67
C THR A 79 -5.16 4.28 -2.86
N ILE A 80 -4.35 4.06 -1.84
CA ILE A 80 -2.95 4.47 -1.84
C ILE A 80 -2.08 3.25 -2.10
N THR A 81 -1.39 3.25 -3.23
CA THR A 81 -0.51 2.15 -3.61
C THR A 81 0.87 2.35 -3.02
N ILE A 82 1.36 1.36 -2.26
CA ILE A 82 2.66 1.39 -1.61
C ILE A 82 3.44 0.15 -2.05
N ASP A 83 4.12 0.25 -3.18
CA ASP A 83 4.71 -0.91 -3.85
C ASP A 83 6.13 -0.66 -4.38
N GLY A 84 6.77 0.43 -3.95
CA GLY A 84 8.10 0.78 -4.44
C GLY A 84 8.13 1.16 -5.91
N GLY A 85 6.97 1.42 -6.50
CA GLY A 85 6.86 1.81 -7.91
C GLY A 85 6.64 0.63 -8.84
N ARG A 86 6.48 -0.58 -8.33
CA ARG A 86 6.38 -1.78 -9.16
C ARG A 86 5.24 -1.70 -10.19
N MET A 87 4.11 -1.13 -9.81
CA MET A 87 2.94 -1.11 -10.68
C MET A 87 3.16 -0.29 -11.97
N ILE A 88 4.01 0.70 -11.93
CA ILE A 88 4.28 1.53 -13.11
C ILE A 88 5.32 0.91 -14.04
N THR A 89 6.04 -0.13 -13.60
CA THR A 89 7.04 -0.83 -14.41
C THR A 89 6.52 -2.15 -14.96
N ASP A 90 5.39 -2.63 -14.48
CA ASP A 90 4.78 -3.87 -14.95
C ASP A 90 3.52 -3.54 -15.73
N PRO A 91 3.60 -3.53 -17.07
CA PRO A 91 2.47 -3.17 -17.91
C PRO A 91 1.38 -4.24 -17.95
N SER A 92 1.68 -5.44 -17.48
CA SER A 92 0.69 -6.51 -17.47
C SER A 92 -0.19 -6.45 -16.25
#